data_812c3b0951dbca557308b36cdb019ab3
#
_entry.id   812c3b0951dbca557308b36cdb019ab3
#
_cell.length_a   1.000
_cell.length_b   1.000
_cell.length_c   1.000
_cell.angle_alpha   90.00
_cell.angle_beta   90.00
_cell.angle_gamma   90.00
#
_symmetry.space_group_name_H-M   'P 1'
#
loop_
_entity.id
_entity.type
_entity.pdbx_description
1 polymer ?
#
loop_
_entity_poly.entity_id
_entity_poly.type
_entity_poly.pdbx_seq_one_letter_code
_entity_poly.pdbx_strand_id
1 'polypeptide(L)'
;MKQFLKFTLAAAAGLILGVFSIIIIFSIAAASGDSKEVQLDEPHVLRLELNGEIQDRVEEMPFDLSEITGQDVNILGLNDILANIKKAKTDENIKGIYIEMGMLSAGFATREEIRNALLDFKESGKFITTYSEIYTQGSYYLASVADYICMYPEGGMELRGLN
;
A
#
# COMPACT_ATOMS: atom_id res chain seq x y z
N MET A 1 8.77 58.89 -19.98
CA MET A 1 8.55 57.60 -20.68
C MET A 1 9.65 56.54 -20.38
N LYS A 2 10.94 56.85 -20.49
CA LYS A 2 12.04 55.87 -20.29
C LYS A 2 12.09 55.26 -18.86
N GLN A 3 11.73 56.01 -17.81
CA GLN A 3 11.70 55.50 -16.44
C GLN A 3 10.50 54.58 -16.18
N PHE A 4 9.35 54.92 -16.70
CA PHE A 4 8.15 54.07 -16.59
C PHE A 4 8.39 52.70 -17.23
N LEU A 5 9.00 52.67 -18.41
CA LEU A 5 9.34 51.40 -19.07
C LEU A 5 10.33 50.53 -18.28
N LYS A 6 11.28 51.17 -17.57
CA LYS A 6 12.22 50.41 -16.71
C LYS A 6 11.53 49.81 -15.48
N PHE A 7 10.60 50.52 -14.87
CA PHE A 7 9.85 50.00 -13.72
C PHE A 7 8.88 48.86 -14.11
N THR A 8 8.21 48.98 -15.25
CA THR A 8 7.35 47.92 -15.76
C THR A 8 8.12 46.66 -16.13
N LEU A 9 9.29 46.80 -16.75
CA LEU A 9 10.18 45.69 -17.07
C LEU A 9 10.75 45.02 -15.83
N ALA A 10 11.14 45.81 -14.82
CA ALA A 10 11.63 45.27 -13.56
C ALA A 10 10.53 44.52 -12.78
N ALA A 11 9.29 45.05 -12.77
CA ALA A 11 8.16 44.38 -12.15
C ALA A 11 7.79 43.05 -12.85
N ALA A 12 7.80 43.04 -14.19
CA ALA A 12 7.56 41.85 -14.98
C ALA A 12 8.64 40.78 -14.74
N ALA A 13 9.91 41.18 -14.69
CA ALA A 13 11.03 40.28 -14.39
C ALA A 13 10.92 39.70 -12.97
N GLY A 14 10.54 40.52 -11.98
CA GLY A 14 10.31 40.06 -10.61
C GLY A 14 9.18 39.04 -10.49
N LEU A 15 8.09 39.24 -11.23
CA LEU A 15 6.95 38.33 -11.26
C LEU A 15 7.34 36.98 -11.89
N ILE A 16 8.07 37.00 -13.00
CA ILE A 16 8.58 35.78 -13.66
C ILE A 16 9.50 35.00 -12.73
N LEU A 17 10.45 35.68 -12.08
CA LEU A 17 11.35 35.03 -11.11
C LEU A 17 10.61 34.46 -9.90
N GLY A 18 9.56 35.14 -9.42
CA GLY A 18 8.71 34.66 -8.34
C GLY A 18 7.97 33.39 -8.70
N VAL A 19 7.34 33.35 -9.90
CA VAL A 19 6.66 32.14 -10.39
C VAL A 19 7.64 30.99 -10.60
N PHE A 20 8.82 31.27 -11.15
CA PHE A 20 9.86 30.24 -11.32
C PHE A 20 10.35 29.67 -10.00
N SER A 21 10.53 30.52 -8.97
CA SER A 21 10.90 30.07 -7.62
C SER A 21 9.84 29.15 -7.01
N ILE A 22 8.57 29.48 -7.17
CA ILE A 22 7.45 28.64 -6.66
C ILE A 22 7.45 27.28 -7.38
N ILE A 23 7.64 27.26 -8.70
CA ILE A 23 7.70 26.00 -9.48
C ILE A 23 8.87 25.13 -9.01
N ILE A 24 10.04 25.72 -8.76
CA ILE A 24 11.21 24.99 -8.26
C ILE A 24 10.94 24.41 -6.87
N ILE A 25 10.36 25.19 -5.96
CA ILE A 25 10.01 24.72 -4.62
C ILE A 25 9.01 23.56 -4.69
N PHE A 26 7.98 23.66 -5.52
CA PHE A 26 7.01 22.58 -5.74
C PHE A 26 7.65 21.35 -6.38
N SER A 27 8.56 21.52 -7.32
CA SER A 27 9.29 20.41 -7.94
C SER A 27 10.19 19.68 -6.95
N ILE A 28 10.87 20.41 -6.07
CA ILE A 28 11.68 19.81 -5.00
C ILE A 28 10.80 19.09 -3.97
N ALA A 29 9.67 19.68 -3.59
CA ALA A 29 8.72 19.05 -2.67
C ALA A 29 8.09 17.77 -3.26
N ALA A 30 7.77 17.79 -4.55
CA ALA A 30 7.26 16.61 -5.26
C ALA A 30 8.32 15.50 -5.42
N ALA A 31 9.59 15.88 -5.66
CA ALA A 31 10.69 14.93 -5.73
C ALA A 31 11.10 14.35 -4.37
N SER A 32 10.78 15.06 -3.26
CA SER A 32 11.07 14.60 -1.90
C SER A 32 10.02 13.58 -1.36
N GLY A 33 8.97 13.31 -2.12
CA GLY A 33 7.96 12.27 -1.84
C GLY A 33 8.45 10.84 -2.14
N ASP A 34 9.73 10.66 -2.41
CA ASP A 34 10.32 9.34 -2.60
C ASP A 34 10.26 8.57 -1.28
N SER A 35 9.49 7.49 -1.28
CA SER A 35 9.38 6.57 -0.16
C SER A 35 10.79 6.18 0.27
N LYS A 36 11.22 6.59 1.44
CA LYS A 36 12.49 6.17 2.03
C LYS A 36 12.51 4.65 2.02
N GLU A 37 13.30 4.07 1.16
CA GLU A 37 13.58 2.65 1.21
C GLU A 37 14.23 2.35 2.56
N VAL A 38 13.47 1.71 3.44
CA VAL A 38 13.97 1.30 4.74
C VAL A 38 14.96 0.18 4.50
N GLN A 39 16.25 0.45 4.68
CA GLN A 39 17.27 -0.59 4.69
C GLN A 39 17.14 -1.36 6.00
N LEU A 40 16.81 -2.63 5.89
CA LEU A 40 16.68 -3.54 7.02
C LEU A 40 18.03 -4.23 7.23
N ASP A 41 18.71 -3.92 8.35
CA ASP A 41 20.02 -4.51 8.67
C ASP A 41 19.90 -5.86 9.40
N GLU A 42 18.70 -6.24 9.86
CA GLU A 42 18.43 -7.47 10.60
C GLU A 42 17.35 -8.33 9.89
N PRO A 43 17.24 -9.63 10.23
CA PRO A 43 16.16 -10.48 9.71
C PRO A 43 14.79 -9.99 10.17
N HIS A 44 13.89 -9.74 9.22
CA HIS A 44 12.53 -9.24 9.47
C HIS A 44 11.47 -10.16 8.87
N VAL A 45 10.24 -9.99 9.33
CA VAL A 45 9.04 -10.58 8.76
C VAL A 45 8.17 -9.43 8.25
N LEU A 46 7.73 -9.52 6.99
CA LEU A 46 6.79 -8.57 6.44
C LEU A 46 5.41 -8.79 7.07
N ARG A 47 4.89 -7.80 7.81
CA ARG A 47 3.50 -7.82 8.25
C ARG A 47 2.63 -7.23 7.13
N LEU A 48 1.73 -8.04 6.62
CA LEU A 48 0.74 -7.67 5.62
C LEU A 48 -0.64 -7.67 6.28
N GLU A 49 -1.22 -6.50 6.46
CA GLU A 49 -2.54 -6.34 7.03
C GLU A 49 -3.57 -6.23 5.91
N LEU A 50 -4.44 -7.24 5.80
CA LEU A 50 -5.50 -7.30 4.80
C LEU A 50 -6.85 -7.03 5.47
N ASN A 51 -7.15 -5.77 5.70
CA ASN A 51 -8.38 -5.31 6.34
C ASN A 51 -8.93 -4.10 5.59
N GLY A 52 -10.17 -4.19 5.09
CA GLY A 52 -10.81 -3.14 4.32
C GLY A 52 -11.13 -3.53 2.88
N GLU A 53 -11.34 -2.53 2.04
CA GLU A 53 -11.64 -2.70 0.62
C GLU A 53 -10.35 -2.69 -0.21
N ILE A 54 -10.21 -3.65 -1.13
CA ILE A 54 -9.08 -3.67 -2.07
C ILE A 54 -9.55 -3.12 -3.41
N GLN A 55 -8.85 -2.06 -3.86
CA GLN A 55 -9.03 -1.46 -5.18
C GLN A 55 -7.76 -1.67 -6.02
N ASP A 56 -7.89 -1.64 -7.35
CA ASP A 56 -6.75 -1.84 -8.24
C ASP A 56 -5.64 -0.80 -8.01
N ARG A 57 -6.03 0.45 -7.76
CA ARG A 57 -5.15 1.57 -7.40
C ARG A 57 -5.81 2.43 -6.34
N VAL A 58 -5.04 2.80 -5.35
CA VAL A 58 -5.39 3.91 -4.47
C VAL A 58 -4.80 5.17 -5.09
N GLU A 59 -5.66 6.13 -5.47
CA GLU A 59 -5.18 7.46 -5.83
C GLU A 59 -4.71 8.13 -4.53
N GLU A 60 -3.42 8.46 -4.46
CA GLU A 60 -2.90 9.32 -3.41
C GLU A 60 -3.55 10.69 -3.57
N MET A 61 -4.66 10.90 -2.89
CA MET A 61 -5.26 12.23 -2.82
C MET A 61 -4.37 13.11 -1.94
N PRO A 62 -3.99 14.31 -2.42
CA PRO A 62 -3.11 15.23 -1.66
C PRO A 62 -3.75 15.74 -0.36
N PHE A 63 -5.00 15.39 -0.10
CA PHE A 63 -5.73 15.65 1.13
C PHE A 63 -6.36 14.37 1.64
N ASP A 64 -5.96 13.97 2.84
CA ASP A 64 -6.62 12.89 3.56
C ASP A 64 -7.98 13.39 4.07
N LEU A 65 -9.03 13.05 3.32
CA LEU A 65 -10.40 13.40 3.66
C LEU A 65 -10.91 12.64 4.90
N SER A 66 -10.20 11.59 5.35
CA SER A 66 -10.58 10.80 6.52
C SER A 66 -10.52 11.64 7.80
N GLU A 67 -9.54 12.57 7.90
CA GLU A 67 -9.45 13.53 8.99
C GLU A 67 -10.67 14.48 9.06
N ILE A 68 -11.32 14.75 7.91
CA ILE A 68 -12.46 15.68 7.84
C ILE A 68 -13.79 14.93 7.99
N THR A 69 -13.88 13.71 7.46
CA THR A 69 -15.14 12.94 7.45
C THR A 69 -15.27 12.00 8.64
N GLY A 70 -14.20 11.74 9.38
CA GLY A 70 -14.16 10.79 10.49
C GLY A 70 -14.47 9.34 10.08
N GLN A 71 -14.38 9.02 8.80
CA GLN A 71 -14.56 7.68 8.26
C GLN A 71 -13.19 7.13 7.85
N ASP A 72 -12.60 6.31 8.69
CA ASP A 72 -11.44 5.48 8.34
C ASP A 72 -11.88 4.38 7.36
N VAL A 73 -12.02 4.73 6.09
CA VAL A 73 -12.17 3.73 5.04
C VAL A 73 -10.76 3.25 4.71
N ASN A 74 -10.38 2.12 5.27
CA ASN A 74 -9.09 1.51 4.96
C ASN A 74 -9.15 0.93 3.54
N ILE A 75 -8.67 1.68 2.56
CA ILE A 75 -8.59 1.27 1.15
C ILE A 75 -7.17 0.79 0.89
N LEU A 76 -7.06 -0.43 0.41
CA LEU A 76 -5.79 -1.07 0.09
C LEU A 76 -5.60 -1.09 -1.43
N GLY A 77 -4.42 -0.71 -1.89
CA GLY A 77 -4.04 -0.82 -3.31
C GLY A 77 -3.59 -2.25 -3.65
N LEU A 78 -4.26 -2.89 -4.62
CA LEU A 78 -3.83 -4.21 -5.11
C LEU A 78 -2.39 -4.16 -5.63
N ASN A 79 -2.06 -3.15 -6.44
CA ASN A 79 -0.72 -3.00 -6.99
C ASN A 79 0.35 -2.87 -5.92
N ASP A 80 0.05 -2.19 -4.81
CA ASP A 80 0.99 -2.01 -3.70
C ASP A 80 1.18 -3.32 -2.92
N ILE A 81 0.11 -4.06 -2.71
CA ILE A 81 0.16 -5.40 -2.10
C ILE A 81 1.05 -6.32 -2.93
N LEU A 82 0.82 -6.40 -4.24
CA LEU A 82 1.58 -7.24 -5.15
C LEU A 82 3.06 -6.82 -5.22
N ALA A 83 3.34 -5.52 -5.29
CA ALA A 83 4.69 -4.98 -5.30
C ALA A 83 5.45 -5.30 -4.00
N ASN A 84 4.80 -5.17 -2.85
CA ASN A 84 5.39 -5.48 -1.55
C ASN A 84 5.69 -6.98 -1.39
N ILE A 85 4.78 -7.87 -1.83
CA ILE A 85 5.02 -9.32 -1.83
C ILE A 85 6.20 -9.66 -2.74
N LYS A 86 6.25 -9.09 -3.95
CA LYS A 86 7.33 -9.30 -4.89
C LYS A 86 8.68 -8.80 -4.36
N LYS A 87 8.72 -7.63 -3.73
CA LYS A 87 9.92 -7.09 -3.08
C LYS A 87 10.38 -8.01 -1.95
N ALA A 88 9.45 -8.45 -1.09
CA ALA A 88 9.75 -9.38 -0.01
C ALA A 88 10.32 -10.73 -0.50
N LYS A 89 9.91 -11.21 -1.69
CA LYS A 89 10.44 -12.43 -2.28
C LYS A 89 11.94 -12.34 -2.51
N THR A 90 12.43 -11.20 -2.99
CA THR A 90 13.84 -10.99 -3.40
C THR A 90 14.72 -10.41 -2.28
N ASP A 91 14.15 -9.80 -1.25
CA ASP A 91 14.89 -9.20 -0.15
C ASP A 91 15.44 -10.29 0.80
N GLU A 92 16.75 -10.39 0.93
CA GLU A 92 17.42 -11.40 1.78
C GLU A 92 17.17 -11.20 3.28
N ASN A 93 16.82 -9.99 3.71
CA ASN A 93 16.52 -9.66 5.09
C ASN A 93 15.10 -10.06 5.48
N ILE A 94 14.19 -10.20 4.53
CA ILE A 94 12.84 -10.71 4.79
C ILE A 94 12.85 -12.24 4.83
N LYS A 95 12.46 -12.82 5.95
CA LYS A 95 12.45 -14.28 6.18
C LYS A 95 11.08 -14.91 5.95
N GLY A 96 10.01 -14.13 5.98
CA GLY A 96 8.65 -14.61 5.78
C GLY A 96 7.64 -13.48 5.73
N ILE A 97 6.39 -13.86 5.52
CA ILE A 97 5.23 -12.94 5.57
C ILE A 97 4.31 -13.40 6.69
N TYR A 98 3.92 -12.45 7.55
CA TYR A 98 2.83 -12.61 8.50
C TYR A 98 1.63 -11.83 7.98
N ILE A 99 0.54 -12.55 7.67
CA ILE A 99 -0.69 -11.95 7.15
C ILE A 99 -1.70 -11.87 8.28
N GLU A 100 -2.10 -10.66 8.59
CA GLU A 100 -3.22 -10.40 9.50
C GLU A 100 -4.48 -10.13 8.68
N MET A 101 -5.43 -11.07 8.76
CA MET A 101 -6.67 -11.01 8.01
C MET A 101 -7.77 -10.37 8.83
N GLY A 102 -8.26 -9.21 8.40
CA GLY A 102 -9.46 -8.59 8.94
C GLY A 102 -10.69 -8.82 8.06
N MET A 103 -11.63 -7.87 8.12
CA MET A 103 -12.80 -7.84 7.23
C MET A 103 -12.36 -7.39 5.85
N LEU A 104 -12.13 -8.36 4.95
CA LEU A 104 -11.63 -8.10 3.61
C LEU A 104 -12.76 -8.06 2.59
N SER A 105 -12.93 -6.91 1.93
CA SER A 105 -13.81 -6.72 0.79
C SER A 105 -12.98 -6.68 -0.50
N ALA A 106 -13.04 -7.74 -1.28
CA ALA A 106 -12.32 -7.85 -2.55
C ALA A 106 -13.09 -8.76 -3.52
N GLY A 107 -12.93 -8.50 -4.82
CA GLY A 107 -13.43 -9.37 -5.86
C GLY A 107 -12.72 -10.72 -5.89
N PHE A 108 -13.32 -11.73 -6.58
CA PHE A 108 -12.68 -13.04 -6.70
C PHE A 108 -11.35 -12.96 -7.47
N ALA A 109 -11.32 -12.24 -8.59
CA ALA A 109 -10.10 -12.05 -9.39
C ALA A 109 -8.98 -11.39 -8.57
N THR A 110 -9.29 -10.34 -7.81
CA THR A 110 -8.35 -9.66 -6.93
C THR A 110 -7.74 -10.61 -5.89
N ARG A 111 -8.58 -11.45 -5.29
CA ARG A 111 -8.09 -12.47 -4.34
C ARG A 111 -7.21 -13.51 -5.04
N GLU A 112 -7.56 -13.92 -6.25
CA GLU A 112 -6.76 -14.86 -7.02
C GLU A 112 -5.38 -14.29 -7.36
N GLU A 113 -5.28 -13.01 -7.72
CA GLU A 113 -4.00 -12.35 -7.98
C GLU A 113 -3.12 -12.29 -6.72
N ILE A 114 -3.68 -11.90 -5.59
CA ILE A 114 -2.94 -11.90 -4.31
C ILE A 114 -2.49 -13.32 -3.95
N ARG A 115 -3.39 -14.31 -4.11
CA ARG A 115 -3.05 -15.72 -3.86
C ARG A 115 -1.89 -16.19 -4.74
N ASN A 116 -1.92 -15.88 -6.02
CA ASN A 116 -0.87 -16.25 -6.96
C ASN A 116 0.47 -15.59 -6.61
N ALA A 117 0.45 -14.32 -6.18
CA ALA A 117 1.64 -13.63 -5.70
C ALA A 117 2.21 -14.27 -4.42
N LEU A 118 1.36 -14.73 -3.50
CA LEU A 118 1.78 -15.47 -2.30
C LEU A 118 2.36 -16.85 -2.64
N LEU A 119 1.78 -17.57 -3.61
CA LEU A 119 2.31 -18.84 -4.10
C LEU A 119 3.70 -18.63 -4.73
N ASP A 120 3.86 -17.60 -5.56
CA ASP A 120 5.13 -17.21 -6.14
C ASP A 120 6.16 -16.85 -5.05
N PHE A 121 5.74 -16.13 -4.01
CA PHE A 121 6.60 -15.85 -2.85
C PHE A 121 7.10 -17.13 -2.18
N LYS A 122 6.28 -18.16 -2.01
CA LYS A 122 6.67 -19.43 -1.39
C LYS A 122 7.76 -20.17 -2.17
N GLU A 123 7.89 -19.95 -3.47
CA GLU A 123 9.00 -20.51 -4.26
C GLU A 123 10.38 -20.05 -3.78
N SER A 124 10.46 -18.92 -3.05
CA SER A 124 11.70 -18.46 -2.41
C SER A 124 12.13 -19.29 -1.19
N GLY A 125 11.31 -20.23 -0.73
CA GLY A 125 11.55 -21.03 0.47
C GLY A 125 11.27 -20.33 1.78
N LYS A 126 10.71 -19.11 1.73
CA LYS A 126 10.34 -18.32 2.92
C LYS A 126 8.96 -18.74 3.40
N PHE A 127 8.70 -18.57 4.71
CA PHE A 127 7.44 -19.00 5.29
C PHE A 127 6.33 -17.93 5.16
N ILE A 128 5.09 -18.42 5.18
CA ILE A 128 3.89 -17.58 5.29
C ILE A 128 3.09 -18.06 6.50
N THR A 129 2.73 -17.14 7.37
CA THR A 129 1.84 -17.41 8.51
C THR A 129 0.67 -16.45 8.44
N THR A 130 -0.55 -16.95 8.73
CA THR A 130 -1.75 -16.11 8.75
C THR A 130 -2.42 -16.17 10.11
N TYR A 131 -3.03 -15.06 10.50
CA TYR A 131 -3.88 -14.95 11.67
C TYR A 131 -5.17 -14.21 11.32
N SER A 132 -6.27 -14.65 11.89
CA SER A 132 -7.55 -13.94 11.88
C SER A 132 -8.39 -14.27 13.11
N GLU A 133 -9.24 -13.34 13.51
CA GLU A 133 -10.30 -13.61 14.45
C GLU A 133 -11.49 -14.34 13.79
N ILE A 134 -11.77 -13.96 12.53
CA ILE A 134 -12.86 -14.56 11.75
C ILE A 134 -12.37 -14.83 10.33
N TYR A 135 -12.47 -16.08 9.90
CA TYR A 135 -12.22 -16.45 8.51
C TYR A 135 -13.52 -16.57 7.75
N THR A 136 -13.73 -15.67 6.80
CA THR A 136 -14.73 -15.88 5.73
C THR A 136 -14.17 -16.84 4.69
N GLN A 137 -15.02 -17.42 3.84
CA GLN A 137 -14.57 -18.27 2.74
C GLN A 137 -13.53 -17.58 1.85
N GLY A 138 -13.70 -16.28 1.58
CA GLY A 138 -12.76 -15.51 0.76
C GLY A 138 -11.42 -15.25 1.44
N SER A 139 -11.41 -14.95 2.74
CA SER A 139 -10.16 -14.77 3.49
C SER A 139 -9.45 -16.10 3.73
N TYR A 140 -10.21 -17.19 3.98
CA TYR A 140 -9.64 -18.53 4.08
C TYR A 140 -9.01 -19.01 2.77
N TYR A 141 -9.59 -18.66 1.61
CA TYR A 141 -9.01 -18.95 0.31
C TYR A 141 -7.60 -18.35 0.16
N LEU A 142 -7.38 -17.13 0.65
CA LEU A 142 -6.05 -16.53 0.71
C LEU A 142 -5.16 -17.21 1.75
N ALA A 143 -5.69 -17.42 2.96
CA ALA A 143 -4.95 -18.02 4.07
C ALA A 143 -4.47 -19.45 3.75
N SER A 144 -5.19 -20.19 2.89
CA SER A 144 -4.85 -21.59 2.55
C SER A 144 -3.51 -21.76 1.82
N VAL A 145 -2.83 -20.68 1.42
CA VAL A 145 -1.45 -20.70 0.89
C VAL A 145 -0.43 -20.80 2.02
N ALA A 146 -0.78 -20.35 3.21
CA ALA A 146 0.16 -20.25 4.33
C ALA A 146 0.61 -21.62 4.85
N ASP A 147 1.82 -21.64 5.43
CA ASP A 147 2.36 -22.81 6.10
C ASP A 147 1.68 -23.03 7.47
N TYR A 148 1.28 -21.92 8.11
CA TYR A 148 0.56 -21.95 9.37
C TYR A 148 -0.64 -21.01 9.31
N ILE A 149 -1.82 -21.55 9.65
CA ILE A 149 -3.07 -20.79 9.76
C ILE A 149 -3.46 -20.76 11.23
N CYS A 150 -3.44 -19.58 11.81
CA CYS A 150 -3.84 -19.34 13.19
C CYS A 150 -5.20 -18.65 13.22
N MET A 151 -6.04 -19.05 14.16
CA MET A 151 -7.32 -18.41 14.43
C MET A 151 -7.46 -18.11 15.90
N TYR A 152 -8.14 -17.01 16.23
CA TYR A 152 -8.49 -16.74 17.61
C TYR A 152 -9.31 -17.90 18.22
N PRO A 153 -9.04 -18.35 19.45
CA PRO A 153 -9.70 -19.55 20.01
C PRO A 153 -11.24 -19.47 20.04
N GLU A 154 -11.79 -18.28 20.24
CA GLU A 154 -13.24 -18.01 20.23
C GLU A 154 -13.70 -17.42 18.89
N GLY A 155 -12.85 -17.47 17.88
CA GLY A 155 -13.13 -16.97 16.55
C GLY A 155 -14.09 -17.83 15.74
N GLY A 156 -14.48 -17.33 14.60
CA GLY A 156 -15.41 -18.00 13.69
C GLY A 156 -14.81 -18.33 12.33
N MET A 157 -15.23 -19.44 11.75
CA MET A 157 -14.92 -19.77 10.36
C MET A 157 -16.19 -20.02 9.59
N GLU A 158 -16.41 -19.28 8.50
CA GLU A 158 -17.55 -19.45 7.62
C GLU A 158 -17.10 -20.12 6.32
N LEU A 159 -17.49 -21.38 6.14
CA LEU A 159 -17.30 -22.12 4.89
C LEU A 159 -18.67 -22.49 4.33
N ARG A 160 -19.01 -21.94 3.19
CA ARG A 160 -20.25 -22.25 2.47
C ARG A 160 -19.95 -23.15 1.30
N GLY A 161 -20.70 -24.24 1.17
CA GLY A 161 -20.66 -25.06 -0.02
C GLY A 161 -21.22 -24.32 -1.24
N LEU A 162 -20.91 -24.81 -2.42
CA LEU A 162 -21.58 -24.41 -3.65
C LEU A 162 -22.93 -25.10 -3.67
N ASN A 163 -24.00 -24.33 -3.75
CA ASN A 163 -25.38 -24.80 -3.97
C ASN A 163 -25.72 -24.64 -5.45
#